data_c803e933c977b71bd4ef46ac93ea6b56
#
_entry.id   c803e933c977b71bd4ef46ac93ea6b56
#
_cell.length_a   1.000
_cell.length_b   1.000
_cell.length_c   1.000
_cell.angle_alpha   90.00
_cell.angle_beta   90.00
_cell.angle_gamma   90.00
#
_symmetry.space_group_name_H-M   'P 1'
#
loop_
_entity.id
_entity.type
_entity.pdbx_description
1 polymer ?
#
loop_
_entity_poly.entity_id
_entity_poly.type
_entity_poly.pdbx_seq_one_letter_code
_entity_poly.pdbx_strand_id
1 'polypeptide(L)'
;DVYKRQIESIEGKRGMPRHRPPFVAQVGIFNRPTLVHNIETLLWVARICREGPEVLSSVEKNGRKGLRSYSVSGRVRAPGVHLLPAGSTISDVIAAAGGMLEGHLFKAYQPGGPSSGLLPASMHDIPLDFDTLQPHGTFIGSAAVVVLSDHDSARDAALNMLRFFEDESCGQCTPCRVGCEKAVKLMQSEHWDQPLLEEICTAMSDASICGLGQAAPNPIRMTIRHFHNEL
;
A
#
# COMPACT_ATOMS: atom_id res chain seq x y z
N ASP A 1 9.08 5.37 -5.33
CA ASP A 1 9.82 6.59 -4.94
C ASP A 1 10.69 6.40 -3.70
N VAL A 2 10.53 5.33 -2.94
CA VAL A 2 11.39 5.03 -1.77
C VAL A 2 12.86 4.99 -2.19
N TYR A 3 13.22 4.28 -3.26
CA TYR A 3 14.60 4.19 -3.72
C TYR A 3 15.18 5.50 -4.26
N LYS A 4 14.37 6.46 -4.72
CA LYS A 4 14.89 7.79 -5.12
C LYS A 4 15.31 8.60 -3.90
N ARG A 5 14.53 8.54 -2.81
CA ARG A 5 14.89 9.14 -1.53
C ARG A 5 16.12 8.46 -0.94
N GLN A 6 16.22 7.12 -1.08
CA GLN A 6 17.41 6.36 -0.67
C GLN A 6 18.66 6.79 -1.44
N ILE A 7 18.56 7.00 -2.75
CA ILE A 7 19.70 7.47 -3.56
C ILE A 7 20.16 8.85 -3.09
N GLU A 8 19.25 9.80 -2.87
CA GLU A 8 19.61 11.11 -2.33
C GLU A 8 20.28 10.99 -0.95
N SER A 9 19.75 10.12 -0.07
CA SER A 9 20.31 9.88 1.25
C SER A 9 21.70 9.25 1.19
N ILE A 10 21.93 8.27 0.29
CA ILE A 10 23.24 7.64 0.09
C ILE A 10 24.27 8.66 -0.42
N GLU A 11 23.85 9.62 -1.23
CA GLU A 11 24.69 10.72 -1.72
C GLU A 11 24.93 11.82 -0.65
N GLY A 12 24.45 11.64 0.59
CA GLY A 12 24.58 12.63 1.67
C GLY A 12 23.65 13.83 1.55
N LYS A 13 22.65 13.76 0.70
CA LYS A 13 21.66 14.81 0.49
C LYS A 13 20.40 14.55 1.33
N ARG A 14 19.55 15.58 1.46
CA ARG A 14 18.22 15.39 2.04
C ARG A 14 17.43 14.41 1.17
N GLY A 15 16.79 13.40 1.78
CA GLY A 15 16.03 12.35 1.11
C GLY A 15 14.76 12.84 0.43
N MET A 16 14.90 13.64 -0.62
CA MET A 16 13.81 14.16 -1.43
C MET A 16 13.67 13.37 -2.75
N PRO A 17 12.45 13.20 -3.28
CA PRO A 17 12.27 12.54 -4.57
C PRO A 17 12.84 13.37 -5.72
N ARG A 18 13.43 12.68 -6.70
CA ARG A 18 13.87 13.29 -7.97
C ARG A 18 12.73 13.28 -8.99
N HIS A 19 12.68 14.28 -9.84
CA HIS A 19 11.79 14.29 -11.00
C HIS A 19 12.10 13.14 -11.98
N ARG A 20 11.11 12.71 -12.72
CA ARG A 20 11.23 11.76 -13.84
C ARG A 20 10.71 12.41 -15.11
N PRO A 21 11.39 12.24 -16.26
CA PRO A 21 12.75 11.69 -16.46
C PRO A 21 13.84 12.60 -15.86
N PRO A 22 15.11 12.13 -15.69
CA PRO A 22 15.63 10.80 -16.06
C PRO A 22 15.24 9.72 -15.04
N PHE A 23 15.16 8.46 -15.52
CA PHE A 23 14.94 7.31 -14.64
C PHE A 23 16.25 6.87 -13.97
N VAL A 24 16.13 6.21 -12.81
CA VAL A 24 17.28 5.74 -12.01
C VAL A 24 18.19 4.79 -12.80
N ALA A 25 17.61 3.99 -13.71
CA ALA A 25 18.39 3.15 -14.62
C ALA A 25 19.26 3.94 -15.60
N GLN A 26 18.97 5.21 -15.82
CA GLN A 26 19.75 6.12 -16.66
C GLN A 26 20.70 6.97 -15.81
N VAL A 27 20.16 7.60 -14.76
CA VAL A 27 20.88 8.49 -13.85
C VAL A 27 20.50 8.17 -12.41
N GLY A 28 21.28 7.34 -11.76
CA GLY A 28 21.10 6.88 -10.39
C GLY A 28 22.15 7.42 -9.41
N ILE A 29 22.71 6.55 -8.58
CA ILE A 29 23.70 6.89 -7.55
C ILE A 29 24.95 7.50 -8.20
N PHE A 30 25.38 8.65 -7.69
CA PHE A 30 26.51 9.42 -8.20
C PHE A 30 26.46 9.65 -9.72
N ASN A 31 25.26 9.91 -10.24
CA ASN A 31 24.97 10.11 -11.66
C ASN A 31 25.31 8.91 -12.58
N ARG A 32 25.40 7.70 -12.02
CA ARG A 32 25.64 6.47 -12.79
C ARG A 32 24.34 5.67 -12.93
N PRO A 33 24.16 4.90 -14.03
CA PRO A 33 23.07 3.96 -14.15
C PRO A 33 23.00 3.04 -12.94
N THR A 34 21.85 2.93 -12.31
CA THR A 34 21.67 2.17 -11.07
C THR A 34 20.46 1.26 -11.16
N LEU A 35 20.70 -0.03 -10.88
CA LEU A 35 19.64 -1.01 -10.74
C LEU A 35 19.23 -1.09 -9.25
N VAL A 36 17.94 -0.98 -8.98
CA VAL A 36 17.39 -1.08 -7.63
C VAL A 36 16.34 -2.19 -7.61
N HIS A 37 16.48 -3.10 -6.66
CA HIS A 37 15.54 -4.20 -6.45
C HIS A 37 15.13 -4.32 -4.98
N ASN A 38 13.95 -4.88 -4.77
CA ASN A 38 13.50 -5.33 -3.47
C ASN A 38 14.37 -6.51 -3.00
N ILE A 39 14.68 -6.58 -1.70
CA ILE A 39 15.53 -7.64 -1.12
C ILE A 39 14.91 -9.03 -1.29
N GLU A 40 13.59 -9.15 -1.21
CA GLU A 40 12.89 -10.41 -1.43
C GLU A 40 13.10 -10.90 -2.88
N THR A 41 13.04 -10.00 -3.86
CA THR A 41 13.37 -10.31 -5.26
C THR A 41 14.79 -10.84 -5.39
N LEU A 42 15.77 -10.20 -4.76
CA LEU A 42 17.19 -10.66 -4.81
C LEU A 42 17.37 -12.01 -4.14
N LEU A 43 16.67 -12.28 -3.04
CA LEU A 43 16.66 -13.58 -2.38
C LEU A 43 16.16 -14.69 -3.33
N TRP A 44 15.02 -14.44 -3.99
CA TRP A 44 14.46 -15.40 -4.95
C TRP A 44 15.36 -15.60 -6.17
N VAL A 45 15.95 -14.54 -6.70
CA VAL A 45 16.95 -14.65 -7.80
C VAL A 45 18.12 -15.54 -7.37
N ALA A 46 18.68 -15.32 -6.20
CA ALA A 46 19.77 -16.13 -5.68
C ALA A 46 19.39 -17.62 -5.50
N ARG A 47 18.17 -17.89 -5.04
CA ARG A 47 17.66 -19.25 -4.91
C ARG A 47 17.44 -19.92 -6.26
N ILE A 48 16.82 -19.22 -7.21
CA ILE A 48 16.60 -19.73 -8.58
C ILE A 48 17.93 -20.07 -9.25
N CYS A 49 18.96 -19.24 -9.10
CA CYS A 49 20.29 -19.52 -9.65
C CYS A 49 20.96 -20.78 -9.06
N ARG A 50 20.66 -21.13 -7.81
CA ARG A 50 21.24 -22.29 -7.14
C ARG A 50 20.42 -23.58 -7.31
N GLU A 51 19.10 -23.46 -7.27
CA GLU A 51 18.16 -24.57 -7.09
C GLU A 51 17.30 -24.83 -8.34
N GLY A 52 17.38 -23.94 -9.35
CA GLY A 52 16.54 -23.99 -10.55
C GLY A 52 15.23 -23.22 -10.41
N PRO A 53 14.53 -22.95 -11.54
CA PRO A 53 13.33 -22.14 -11.55
C PRO A 53 12.12 -22.81 -10.86
N GLU A 54 12.15 -24.12 -10.71
CA GLU A 54 11.07 -24.92 -10.12
C GLU A 54 10.83 -24.56 -8.66
N VAL A 55 11.84 -24.06 -7.96
CA VAL A 55 11.72 -23.63 -6.56
C VAL A 55 10.63 -22.58 -6.35
N LEU A 56 10.34 -21.83 -7.38
CA LEU A 56 9.30 -20.81 -7.37
C LEU A 56 8.12 -21.17 -8.28
N SER A 57 8.38 -21.67 -9.51
CA SER A 57 7.36 -21.96 -10.51
C SER A 57 6.47 -23.15 -10.21
N SER A 58 6.87 -24.06 -9.32
CA SER A 58 6.07 -25.19 -8.88
C SER A 58 4.90 -24.82 -7.97
N VAL A 59 4.93 -23.63 -7.38
CA VAL A 59 3.84 -23.11 -6.55
C VAL A 59 2.94 -22.23 -7.41
N GLU A 60 1.67 -22.59 -7.51
CA GLU A 60 0.68 -21.83 -8.28
C GLU A 60 -0.64 -21.70 -7.51
N LYS A 61 -1.24 -20.52 -7.55
CA LYS A 61 -2.58 -20.24 -7.04
C LYS A 61 -3.25 -19.12 -7.84
N ASN A 62 -4.52 -19.32 -8.19
CA ASN A 62 -5.32 -18.35 -8.95
C ASN A 62 -4.60 -17.83 -10.21
N GLY A 63 -3.90 -18.72 -10.93
CA GLY A 63 -3.13 -18.40 -12.13
C GLY A 63 -1.83 -17.61 -11.87
N ARG A 64 -1.40 -17.50 -10.62
CA ARG A 64 -0.15 -16.83 -10.22
C ARG A 64 0.86 -17.84 -9.71
N LYS A 65 2.09 -17.72 -10.17
CA LYS A 65 3.20 -18.59 -9.77
C LYS A 65 4.09 -17.89 -8.75
N GLY A 66 4.66 -18.70 -7.87
CA GLY A 66 5.62 -18.25 -6.89
C GLY A 66 5.04 -18.00 -5.51
N LEU A 67 5.91 -17.51 -4.63
CA LEU A 67 5.63 -17.22 -3.23
C LEU A 67 5.80 -15.71 -2.98
N ARG A 68 5.04 -15.21 -2.01
CA ARG A 68 5.11 -13.84 -1.55
C ARG A 68 5.01 -13.78 -0.03
N SER A 69 5.80 -12.92 0.58
CA SER A 69 5.70 -12.61 2.01
C SER A 69 4.59 -11.60 2.25
N TYR A 70 3.65 -11.95 3.12
CA TYR A 70 2.59 -11.05 3.60
C TYR A 70 2.88 -10.68 5.05
N SER A 71 3.00 -9.37 5.32
CA SER A 71 3.14 -8.84 6.67
C SER A 71 1.75 -8.55 7.23
N VAL A 72 1.25 -9.41 8.10
CA VAL A 72 -0.15 -9.41 8.55
C VAL A 72 -0.28 -8.86 9.94
N SER A 73 -1.20 -7.93 10.12
CA SER A 73 -1.54 -7.33 11.41
C SER A 73 -3.04 -7.02 11.52
N GLY A 74 -3.45 -6.42 12.62
CA GLY A 74 -4.85 -6.11 12.90
C GLY A 74 -5.55 -7.23 13.67
N ARG A 75 -6.80 -7.52 13.32
CA ARG A 75 -7.68 -8.39 14.13
C ARG A 75 -7.54 -9.89 13.81
N VAL A 76 -6.31 -10.38 13.74
CA VAL A 76 -5.97 -11.79 13.51
C VAL A 76 -5.29 -12.41 14.73
N ARG A 77 -5.40 -13.74 14.89
CA ARG A 77 -4.85 -14.46 16.06
C ARG A 77 -3.33 -14.52 16.07
N ALA A 78 -2.70 -14.67 14.90
CA ALA A 78 -1.25 -14.80 14.76
C ALA A 78 -0.71 -13.75 13.77
N PRO A 79 -0.59 -12.47 14.22
CA PRO A 79 0.04 -11.44 13.39
C PRO A 79 1.51 -11.78 13.17
N GLY A 80 2.05 -11.40 12.00
CA GLY A 80 3.44 -11.69 11.64
C GLY A 80 3.63 -11.77 10.14
N VAL A 81 4.77 -12.31 9.72
CA VAL A 81 5.09 -12.51 8.31
C VAL A 81 4.75 -13.93 7.91
N HIS A 82 3.88 -14.07 6.91
CA HIS A 82 3.43 -15.36 6.37
C HIS A 82 3.86 -15.46 4.91
N LEU A 83 4.59 -16.55 4.57
CA LEU A 83 5.00 -16.85 3.21
C LEU A 83 3.91 -17.71 2.56
N LEU A 84 3.19 -17.17 1.59
CA LEU A 84 2.06 -17.81 0.92
C LEU A 84 2.23 -17.79 -0.60
N PRO A 85 1.48 -18.62 -1.35
CA PRO A 85 1.45 -18.54 -2.81
C PRO A 85 1.10 -17.12 -3.29
N ALA A 86 1.77 -16.64 -4.32
CA ALA A 86 1.33 -15.46 -5.04
C ALA A 86 -0.10 -15.68 -5.54
N GLY A 87 -0.93 -14.63 -5.52
CA GLY A 87 -2.36 -14.80 -5.83
C GLY A 87 -3.22 -15.35 -4.69
N SER A 88 -2.70 -15.49 -3.47
CA SER A 88 -3.53 -15.73 -2.29
C SER A 88 -4.51 -14.59 -2.08
N THR A 89 -5.71 -14.91 -1.59
CA THR A 89 -6.76 -13.95 -1.25
C THR A 89 -6.60 -13.48 0.20
N ILE A 90 -7.36 -12.44 0.59
CA ILE A 90 -7.35 -12.03 2.01
C ILE A 90 -7.89 -13.14 2.91
N SER A 91 -8.81 -13.97 2.44
CA SER A 91 -9.30 -15.13 3.19
C SER A 91 -8.18 -16.12 3.50
N ASP A 92 -7.29 -16.39 2.53
CA ASP A 92 -6.12 -17.25 2.74
C ASP A 92 -5.15 -16.65 3.74
N VAL A 93 -4.91 -15.34 3.64
CA VAL A 93 -4.01 -14.60 4.55
C VAL A 93 -4.53 -14.63 5.97
N ILE A 94 -5.84 -14.39 6.17
CA ILE A 94 -6.48 -14.49 7.49
C ILE A 94 -6.38 -15.92 8.03
N ALA A 95 -6.65 -16.93 7.19
CA ALA A 95 -6.54 -18.33 7.60
C ALA A 95 -5.11 -18.70 8.04
N ALA A 96 -4.10 -18.27 7.27
CA ALA A 96 -2.69 -18.47 7.62
C ALA A 96 -2.29 -17.78 8.92
N ALA A 97 -2.91 -16.63 9.22
CA ALA A 97 -2.75 -15.89 10.47
C ALA A 97 -3.63 -16.44 11.63
N GLY A 98 -4.11 -17.68 11.53
CA GLY A 98 -4.87 -18.36 12.58
C GLY A 98 -6.34 -17.95 12.68
N GLY A 99 -6.86 -17.23 11.71
CA GLY A 99 -8.23 -16.69 11.69
C GLY A 99 -8.37 -15.36 12.41
N MET A 100 -9.60 -14.87 12.47
CA MET A 100 -9.95 -13.65 13.22
C MET A 100 -9.78 -13.85 14.73
N LEU A 101 -9.57 -12.76 15.45
CA LEU A 101 -9.65 -12.76 16.92
C LEU A 101 -11.04 -13.24 17.38
N GLU A 102 -11.09 -13.83 18.55
CA GLU A 102 -12.35 -14.28 19.15
C GLU A 102 -13.29 -13.10 19.38
N GLY A 103 -14.55 -13.26 18.98
CA GLY A 103 -15.58 -12.22 19.07
C GLY A 103 -15.49 -11.13 18.00
N HIS A 104 -14.58 -11.25 17.02
CA HIS A 104 -14.42 -10.30 15.93
C HIS A 104 -14.89 -10.88 14.60
N LEU A 105 -15.74 -10.14 13.89
CA LEU A 105 -16.17 -10.46 12.52
C LEU A 105 -15.34 -9.68 11.49
N PHE A 106 -14.94 -10.33 10.42
CA PHE A 106 -14.18 -9.69 9.36
C PHE A 106 -15.03 -8.62 8.65
N LYS A 107 -14.55 -7.37 8.63
CA LYS A 107 -15.26 -6.22 8.06
C LYS A 107 -14.54 -5.62 6.85
N ALA A 108 -13.24 -5.40 6.98
CA ALA A 108 -12.44 -4.71 5.97
C ALA A 108 -10.97 -5.11 6.05
N TYR A 109 -10.23 -4.77 5.01
CA TYR A 109 -8.78 -4.97 5.01
C TYR A 109 -8.05 -3.92 4.18
N GLN A 110 -6.82 -3.66 4.55
CA GLN A 110 -5.84 -2.89 3.80
C GLN A 110 -4.89 -3.89 3.12
N PRO A 111 -4.83 -3.99 1.78
CA PRO A 111 -4.07 -5.05 1.12
C PRO A 111 -2.55 -4.81 1.07
N GLY A 112 -2.09 -3.56 1.11
CA GLY A 112 -0.70 -3.26 0.80
C GLY A 112 -0.10 -2.02 1.43
N GLY A 113 -0.49 -1.68 2.65
CA GLY A 113 -0.06 -0.48 3.35
C GLY A 113 -0.99 0.72 3.11
N PRO A 114 -0.76 1.87 3.76
CA PRO A 114 -1.67 3.02 3.72
C PRO A 114 -2.03 3.49 2.32
N SER A 115 -1.10 3.37 1.37
CA SER A 115 -1.30 3.76 -0.04
C SER A 115 -2.35 2.96 -0.78
N SER A 116 -2.71 1.77 -0.28
CA SER A 116 -3.71 0.92 -0.92
C SER A 116 -5.15 1.27 -0.53
N GLY A 117 -5.35 2.02 0.55
CA GLY A 117 -6.69 2.26 1.11
C GLY A 117 -7.33 1.00 1.66
N LEU A 118 -8.66 1.00 1.81
CA LEU A 118 -9.44 -0.06 2.42
C LEU A 118 -10.36 -0.75 1.41
N LEU A 119 -10.43 -2.09 1.48
CA LEU A 119 -11.41 -2.92 0.79
C LEU A 119 -12.37 -3.56 1.80
N PRO A 120 -13.67 -3.71 1.45
CA PRO A 120 -14.64 -4.36 2.32
C PRO A 120 -14.50 -5.88 2.29
N ALA A 121 -15.01 -6.55 3.32
CA ALA A 121 -15.04 -8.00 3.43
C ALA A 121 -15.74 -8.70 2.26
N SER A 122 -16.69 -8.03 1.59
CA SER A 122 -17.36 -8.56 0.39
C SER A 122 -16.42 -8.79 -0.80
N MET A 123 -15.21 -8.23 -0.76
CA MET A 123 -14.16 -8.41 -1.76
C MET A 123 -13.05 -9.37 -1.27
N HIS A 124 -13.41 -10.37 -0.47
CA HIS A 124 -12.47 -11.28 0.18
C HIS A 124 -11.82 -12.32 -0.76
N ASP A 125 -12.37 -12.52 -1.93
CA ASP A 125 -11.96 -13.52 -2.93
C ASP A 125 -11.03 -12.99 -4.01
N ILE A 126 -10.74 -11.69 -4.01
CA ILE A 126 -9.81 -11.08 -4.97
C ILE A 126 -8.40 -11.55 -4.68
N PRO A 127 -7.69 -12.14 -5.68
CA PRO A 127 -6.27 -12.46 -5.51
C PRO A 127 -5.45 -11.22 -5.21
N LEU A 128 -4.64 -11.26 -4.18
CA LEU A 128 -3.80 -10.13 -3.78
C LEU A 128 -2.55 -10.06 -4.68
N ASP A 129 -2.70 -9.44 -5.86
CA ASP A 129 -1.61 -9.26 -6.83
C ASP A 129 -1.68 -7.89 -7.52
N PHE A 130 -0.68 -7.58 -8.35
CA PHE A 130 -0.49 -6.24 -8.91
C PHE A 130 -1.63 -5.82 -9.84
N ASP A 131 -2.09 -6.70 -10.73
CA ASP A 131 -3.11 -6.40 -11.75
C ASP A 131 -4.54 -6.71 -11.30
N THR A 132 -4.72 -7.57 -10.30
CA THR A 132 -6.04 -7.98 -9.80
C THR A 132 -6.71 -6.92 -8.93
N LEU A 133 -5.91 -6.13 -8.22
CA LEU A 133 -6.39 -5.06 -7.34
C LEU A 133 -6.57 -3.72 -8.06
N GLN A 134 -5.85 -3.47 -9.16
CA GLN A 134 -5.92 -2.21 -9.91
C GLN A 134 -7.33 -1.85 -10.42
N PRO A 135 -8.16 -2.78 -10.95
CA PRO A 135 -9.53 -2.47 -11.35
C PRO A 135 -10.41 -1.95 -10.20
N HIS A 136 -10.02 -2.23 -8.97
CA HIS A 136 -10.72 -1.78 -7.76
C HIS A 136 -10.18 -0.47 -7.20
N GLY A 137 -9.17 0.14 -7.85
CA GLY A 137 -8.56 1.40 -7.42
C GLY A 137 -7.54 1.24 -6.29
N THR A 138 -7.04 0.03 -6.08
CA THR A 138 -6.06 -0.31 -5.04
C THR A 138 -4.91 -1.15 -5.60
N PHE A 139 -3.93 -1.50 -4.77
CA PHE A 139 -2.77 -2.32 -5.17
C PHE A 139 -2.13 -3.00 -3.97
N ILE A 140 -1.40 -4.08 -4.25
CA ILE A 140 -0.75 -4.89 -3.20
C ILE A 140 0.41 -4.16 -2.48
N GLY A 141 1.03 -3.19 -3.13
CA GLY A 141 2.11 -2.37 -2.55
C GLY A 141 3.22 -3.20 -1.89
N SER A 142 3.38 -2.99 -0.58
CA SER A 142 4.36 -3.70 0.25
C SER A 142 3.87 -5.05 0.79
N ALA A 143 2.67 -5.49 0.45
CA ALA A 143 1.98 -6.64 1.07
C ALA A 143 1.88 -6.55 2.60
N ALA A 144 1.86 -5.31 3.14
CA ALA A 144 1.56 -5.04 4.54
C ALA A 144 0.05 -5.03 4.73
N VAL A 145 -0.49 -6.18 5.11
CA VAL A 145 -1.93 -6.42 5.24
C VAL A 145 -2.39 -6.06 6.65
N VAL A 146 -3.42 -5.22 6.74
CA VAL A 146 -4.10 -4.92 8.01
C VAL A 146 -5.53 -5.40 7.93
N VAL A 147 -5.93 -6.25 8.86
CA VAL A 147 -7.29 -6.82 8.94
C VAL A 147 -8.10 -6.07 9.99
N LEU A 148 -9.25 -5.53 9.56
CA LEU A 148 -10.20 -4.82 10.42
C LEU A 148 -11.43 -5.68 10.69
N SER A 149 -12.03 -5.49 11.87
CA SER A 149 -13.25 -6.16 12.27
C SER A 149 -14.43 -5.19 12.35
N ASP A 150 -15.59 -5.73 12.69
CA ASP A 150 -16.82 -5.02 13.00
C ASP A 150 -16.67 -4.04 14.18
N HIS A 151 -15.66 -4.21 15.04
CA HIS A 151 -15.34 -3.28 16.12
C HIS A 151 -14.49 -2.07 15.66
N ASP A 152 -14.05 -2.04 14.43
CA ASP A 152 -13.20 -0.96 13.88
C ASP A 152 -14.02 -0.03 12.99
N SER A 153 -13.72 1.27 13.05
CA SER A 153 -14.27 2.28 12.16
C SER A 153 -13.41 2.39 10.90
N ALA A 154 -14.02 2.24 9.72
CA ALA A 154 -13.32 2.45 8.44
C ALA A 154 -12.94 3.93 8.26
N ARG A 155 -13.76 4.84 8.75
CA ARG A 155 -13.53 6.27 8.80
C ARG A 155 -12.24 6.59 9.59
N ASP A 156 -12.14 6.07 10.83
CA ASP A 156 -10.99 6.32 11.69
C ASP A 156 -9.72 5.68 11.13
N ALA A 157 -9.83 4.50 10.54
CA ALA A 157 -8.73 3.85 9.86
C ALA A 157 -8.22 4.69 8.67
N ALA A 158 -9.11 5.23 7.84
CA ALA A 158 -8.75 6.11 6.75
C ALA A 158 -8.09 7.42 7.22
N LEU A 159 -8.61 8.02 8.28
CA LEU A 159 -8.01 9.21 8.90
C LEU A 159 -6.59 8.90 9.41
N ASN A 160 -6.40 7.76 10.06
CA ASN A 160 -5.08 7.33 10.54
C ASN A 160 -4.10 7.11 9.39
N MET A 161 -4.56 6.51 8.27
CA MET A 161 -3.73 6.38 7.07
C MET A 161 -3.36 7.75 6.50
N LEU A 162 -4.27 8.71 6.45
CA LEU A 162 -3.97 10.04 5.92
C LEU A 162 -3.02 10.83 6.81
N ARG A 163 -3.10 10.68 8.14
CA ARG A 163 -2.12 11.23 9.07
C ARG A 163 -0.71 10.70 8.81
N PHE A 164 -0.58 9.42 8.51
CA PHE A 164 0.70 8.87 8.06
C PHE A 164 1.25 9.62 6.83
N PHE A 165 0.41 9.94 5.83
CA PHE A 165 0.86 10.71 4.67
C PHE A 165 1.22 12.16 5.01
N GLU A 166 0.51 12.77 5.95
CA GLU A 166 0.83 14.10 6.46
C GLU A 166 2.22 14.10 7.14
N ASP A 167 2.46 13.16 8.05
CA ASP A 167 3.71 13.03 8.81
C ASP A 167 4.91 12.68 7.91
N GLU A 168 4.71 11.80 6.93
CA GLU A 168 5.75 11.31 6.01
C GLU A 168 5.98 12.24 4.80
N SER A 169 5.23 13.33 4.68
CA SER A 169 5.42 14.31 3.61
C SER A 169 6.80 14.95 3.73
N CYS A 170 7.60 14.88 2.64
CA CYS A 170 8.90 15.56 2.61
C CYS A 170 8.79 17.09 2.55
N GLY A 171 7.57 17.63 2.34
CA GLY A 171 7.30 19.05 2.24
C GLY A 171 7.69 19.72 0.91
N GLN A 172 8.24 18.97 -0.07
CA GLN A 172 8.76 19.54 -1.31
C GLN A 172 7.68 20.13 -2.21
N CYS A 173 6.59 19.41 -2.46
CA CYS A 173 5.54 19.88 -3.35
C CYS A 173 4.28 20.31 -2.59
N THR A 174 3.69 21.43 -3.04
CA THR A 174 2.51 22.02 -2.41
C THR A 174 1.30 21.10 -2.37
N PRO A 175 0.94 20.35 -3.46
CA PRO A 175 -0.22 19.49 -3.45
C PRO A 175 -0.19 18.46 -2.33
N CYS A 176 0.94 17.79 -2.12
CA CYS A 176 1.11 16.82 -1.05
C CYS A 176 1.14 17.50 0.33
N ARG A 177 2.03 18.47 0.53
CA ARG A 177 2.22 19.13 1.83
C ARG A 177 0.92 19.76 2.36
N VAL A 178 0.27 20.58 1.54
CA VAL A 178 -0.95 21.32 1.92
C VAL A 178 -2.19 20.43 1.80
N GLY A 179 -2.21 19.55 0.79
CA GLY A 179 -3.34 18.66 0.53
C GLY A 179 -3.55 17.66 1.68
N CYS A 180 -2.49 17.00 2.16
CA CYS A 180 -2.59 16.07 3.29
C CYS A 180 -3.09 16.80 4.55
N GLU A 181 -2.51 17.95 4.91
CA GLU A 181 -2.92 18.75 6.08
C GLU A 181 -4.40 19.16 6.01
N LYS A 182 -4.84 19.68 4.86
CA LYS A 182 -6.23 20.12 4.67
C LYS A 182 -7.20 18.93 4.70
N ALA A 183 -6.86 17.84 4.04
CA ALA A 183 -7.70 16.66 4.02
C ALA A 183 -7.82 16.02 5.41
N VAL A 184 -6.74 15.95 6.21
CA VAL A 184 -6.81 15.51 7.61
C VAL A 184 -7.79 16.37 8.41
N LYS A 185 -7.72 17.69 8.28
CA LYS A 185 -8.66 18.60 8.97
C LYS A 185 -10.12 18.38 8.57
N LEU A 186 -10.38 18.17 7.28
CA LEU A 186 -11.74 17.89 6.78
C LEU A 186 -12.26 16.53 7.27
N MET A 187 -11.41 15.49 7.30
CA MET A 187 -11.78 14.16 7.77
C MET A 187 -12.02 14.11 9.30
N GLN A 188 -11.51 15.06 10.07
CA GLN A 188 -11.78 15.20 11.50
C GLN A 188 -13.16 15.78 11.80
N SER A 189 -13.83 16.42 10.83
CA SER A 189 -15.16 16.99 10.99
C SER A 189 -16.20 15.87 11.20
N GLU A 190 -17.32 16.15 11.83
CA GLU A 190 -18.40 15.19 12.07
C GLU A 190 -18.90 14.56 10.75
N HIS A 191 -19.05 15.37 9.73
CA HIS A 191 -19.39 14.92 8.37
C HIS A 191 -18.29 15.34 7.38
N TRP A 192 -17.92 14.43 6.49
CA TRP A 192 -16.95 14.73 5.45
C TRP A 192 -17.56 15.54 4.32
N ASP A 193 -16.95 16.67 4.00
CA ASP A 193 -17.22 17.41 2.77
C ASP A 193 -16.60 16.62 1.58
N GLN A 194 -17.36 15.63 1.10
CA GLN A 194 -16.90 14.72 0.05
C GLN A 194 -16.53 15.44 -1.26
N PRO A 195 -17.29 16.45 -1.75
CA PRO A 195 -16.91 17.21 -2.92
C PRO A 195 -15.56 17.91 -2.75
N LEU A 196 -15.35 18.62 -1.63
CA LEU A 196 -14.10 19.33 -1.37
C LEU A 196 -12.92 18.36 -1.17
N LEU A 197 -13.15 17.23 -0.51
CA LEU A 197 -12.15 16.16 -0.38
C LEU A 197 -11.74 15.61 -1.75
N GLU A 198 -12.67 15.40 -2.69
CA GLU A 198 -12.35 14.91 -4.03
C GLU A 198 -11.56 15.92 -4.85
N GLU A 199 -11.85 17.23 -4.72
CA GLU A 199 -11.04 18.30 -5.36
C GLU A 199 -9.59 18.26 -4.85
N ILE A 200 -9.40 18.14 -3.53
CA ILE A 200 -8.07 18.02 -2.92
C ILE A 200 -7.38 16.72 -3.39
N CYS A 201 -8.11 15.61 -3.42
CA CYS A 201 -7.61 14.32 -3.89
C CYS A 201 -7.12 14.41 -5.33
N THR A 202 -7.88 15.06 -6.20
CA THR A 202 -7.51 15.26 -7.61
C THR A 202 -6.25 16.12 -7.73
N ALA A 203 -6.18 17.23 -7.01
CA ALA A 203 -4.98 18.08 -7.00
C ALA A 203 -3.73 17.32 -6.49
N MET A 204 -3.88 16.48 -5.45
CA MET A 204 -2.78 15.66 -4.95
C MET A 204 -2.34 14.59 -5.95
N SER A 205 -3.29 13.88 -6.58
CA SER A 205 -2.99 12.83 -7.56
C SER A 205 -2.24 13.38 -8.78
N ASP A 206 -2.72 14.50 -9.32
CA ASP A 206 -2.27 15.02 -10.60
C ASP A 206 -0.99 15.85 -10.49
N ALA A 207 -0.82 16.61 -9.40
CA ALA A 207 0.24 17.60 -9.27
C ALA A 207 1.33 17.25 -8.24
N SER A 208 1.24 16.13 -7.53
CA SER A 208 2.34 15.70 -6.64
C SER A 208 3.51 15.12 -7.42
N ILE A 209 4.72 15.46 -7.00
CA ILE A 209 5.97 15.02 -7.66
C ILE A 209 6.19 13.50 -7.55
N CYS A 210 5.72 12.85 -6.50
CA CYS A 210 6.04 11.45 -6.21
C CYS A 210 4.83 10.66 -5.76
N GLY A 211 4.99 9.33 -5.76
CA GLY A 211 3.95 8.37 -5.39
C GLY A 211 3.36 8.55 -4.00
N LEU A 212 4.05 9.19 -3.05
CA LEU A 212 3.49 9.46 -1.73
C LEU A 212 2.26 10.38 -1.85
N GLY A 213 2.42 11.57 -2.42
CA GLY A 213 1.31 12.49 -2.58
C GLY A 213 0.27 12.02 -3.61
N GLN A 214 0.68 11.27 -4.64
CA GLN A 214 -0.24 10.69 -5.63
C GLN A 214 -1.12 9.59 -5.04
N ALA A 215 -0.65 8.85 -4.04
CA ALA A 215 -1.39 7.76 -3.42
C ALA A 215 -2.13 8.16 -2.13
N ALA A 216 -1.80 9.30 -1.53
CA ALA A 216 -2.49 9.81 -0.34
C ALA A 216 -4.03 9.93 -0.49
N PRO A 217 -4.60 10.20 -1.67
CA PRO A 217 -6.03 10.16 -1.92
C PRO A 217 -6.71 8.79 -1.76
N ASN A 218 -5.97 7.68 -1.91
CA ASN A 218 -6.59 6.36 -1.95
C ASN A 218 -7.38 5.99 -0.69
N PRO A 219 -6.88 6.20 0.55
CA PRO A 219 -7.68 5.98 1.76
C PRO A 219 -9.00 6.74 1.76
N ILE A 220 -8.99 7.99 1.30
CA ILE A 220 -10.20 8.84 1.25
C ILE A 220 -11.20 8.27 0.24
N ARG A 221 -10.77 8.11 -1.02
CA ARG A 221 -11.60 7.64 -2.13
C ARG A 221 -12.19 6.25 -1.88
N MET A 222 -11.37 5.33 -1.34
CA MET A 222 -11.82 3.97 -1.05
C MET A 222 -12.86 3.94 0.09
N THR A 223 -12.68 4.78 1.11
CA THR A 223 -13.63 4.87 2.22
C THR A 223 -14.94 5.49 1.77
N ILE A 224 -14.91 6.56 0.98
CA ILE A 224 -16.12 7.15 0.39
C ILE A 224 -16.85 6.12 -0.48
N ARG A 225 -16.12 5.34 -1.29
CA ARG A 225 -16.71 4.36 -2.19
C ARG A 225 -17.36 3.17 -1.48
N HIS A 226 -16.73 2.65 -0.45
CA HIS A 226 -17.09 1.35 0.14
C HIS A 226 -17.71 1.44 1.54
N PHE A 227 -17.55 2.56 2.23
CA PHE A 227 -17.96 2.74 3.63
C PHE A 227 -18.70 4.08 3.84
N HIS A 228 -19.44 4.53 2.84
CA HIS A 228 -20.18 5.81 2.87
C HIS A 228 -21.18 5.92 4.02
N ASN A 229 -21.62 4.80 4.55
CA ASN A 229 -22.51 4.73 5.70
C ASN A 229 -21.83 5.02 7.06
N GLU A 230 -20.51 5.17 7.06
CA GLU A 230 -19.74 5.53 8.26
C GLU A 230 -19.22 7.00 8.24
N LEU A 231 -19.62 7.79 7.22
CA LEU A 231 -19.10 9.14 6.99
C LEU A 231 -20.08 10.23 7.40
#